data_1d64d77a5329347cfe65473c8c42b3eb
#
_entry.id   1d64d77a5329347cfe65473c8c42b3eb
#
_cell.length_a   1.000
_cell.length_b   1.000
_cell.length_c   1.000
_cell.angle_alpha   90.00
_cell.angle_beta   90.00
_cell.angle_gamma   90.00
#
_symmetry.space_group_name_H-M   'P 1'
#
loop_
_entity.id
_entity.type
_entity.pdbx_description
1 polymer ?
#
loop_
_entity_poly.entity_id
_entity_poly.type
_entity_poly.pdbx_seq_one_letter_code
_entity_poly.pdbx_strand_id
1 'polypeptide(L)'
;STQPPPTSSSTTPLSELVPIWAGDVIVPDEGGFPAFGVQIGGRAFGTAPDVWNQLLPRGLTMDGRIPTKVASKYLVECSFASSRELVVVALQADLTGPSEQFPYKPTGPSCRAKHAHVVDFYVKRDRIGVVNPPEQLKKVVKDIYIIPLKTDAPLPEYIELLDEHNVAETGEREQDLLLCVLIIQKGALPTTFFTTGPPISAPAPTPTLPLSTTSFPSASSSPWPTSSQAPLPTSAPFAPH
;
A
#
# COMPACT_ATOMS: atom_id res chain seq x y z
N SER A 1 -45.65 13.27 9.52
CA SER A 1 -44.25 12.92 9.89
C SER A 1 -43.46 12.92 8.61
N THR A 2 -42.69 13.97 8.40
CA THR A 2 -41.81 14.11 7.24
C THR A 2 -40.48 13.50 7.63
N GLN A 3 -40.12 12.37 7.00
CA GLN A 3 -38.84 11.73 7.16
C GLN A 3 -37.77 12.66 6.56
N PRO A 4 -36.65 12.96 7.27
CA PRO A 4 -35.59 13.75 6.70
C PRO A 4 -35.00 12.99 5.49
N PRO A 5 -34.55 13.71 4.43
CA PRO A 5 -33.94 13.07 3.28
C PRO A 5 -32.67 12.32 3.72
N PRO A 6 -32.35 11.17 3.09
CA PRO A 6 -31.13 10.45 3.39
C PRO A 6 -29.94 11.38 3.12
N THR A 7 -29.09 11.53 4.12
CA THR A 7 -27.83 12.27 4.00
C THR A 7 -26.94 11.48 3.02
N SER A 8 -26.82 11.97 1.80
CA SER A 8 -25.87 11.43 0.83
C SER A 8 -24.47 11.63 1.41
N SER A 9 -23.86 10.54 1.85
CA SER A 9 -22.46 10.50 2.26
C SER A 9 -21.62 10.84 1.03
N SER A 10 -21.07 12.03 0.96
CA SER A 10 -20.17 12.41 -0.13
C SER A 10 -18.88 11.61 0.01
N THR A 11 -18.72 10.61 -0.85
CA THR A 11 -17.49 9.81 -0.93
C THR A 11 -16.38 10.66 -1.51
N THR A 12 -15.25 10.77 -0.82
CA THR A 12 -14.06 11.46 -1.33
C THR A 12 -13.44 10.65 -2.48
N PRO A 13 -13.17 11.27 -3.64
CA PRO A 13 -12.48 10.59 -4.73
C PRO A 13 -11.16 9.97 -4.27
N LEU A 14 -10.83 8.78 -4.75
CA LEU A 14 -9.59 8.08 -4.36
C LEU A 14 -8.33 8.89 -4.69
N SER A 15 -8.39 9.72 -5.73
CA SER A 15 -7.31 10.62 -6.15
C SER A 15 -7.00 11.75 -5.15
N GLU A 16 -7.94 12.06 -4.26
CA GLU A 16 -7.78 13.08 -3.22
C GLU A 16 -7.29 12.50 -1.90
N LEU A 17 -7.29 11.17 -1.77
CA LEU A 17 -6.82 10.49 -0.58
C LEU A 17 -5.28 10.42 -0.57
N VAL A 18 -4.71 10.53 0.63
CA VAL A 18 -3.25 10.46 0.81
C VAL A 18 -2.78 9.02 0.64
N PRO A 19 -1.83 8.74 -0.28
CA PRO A 19 -1.20 7.43 -0.37
C PRO A 19 -0.46 7.08 0.93
N ILE A 20 -0.74 5.90 1.47
CA ILE A 20 -0.19 5.42 2.74
C ILE A 20 0.79 4.25 2.55
N TRP A 21 0.78 3.65 1.39
CA TRP A 21 1.62 2.52 1.03
C TRP A 21 2.00 2.58 -0.44
N ALA A 22 3.23 2.14 -0.77
CA ALA A 22 3.68 1.94 -2.13
C ALA A 22 4.50 0.64 -2.21
N GLY A 23 4.26 -0.14 -3.25
CA GLY A 23 4.91 -1.44 -3.41
C GLY A 23 4.43 -2.19 -4.62
N ASP A 24 4.54 -3.50 -4.57
CA ASP A 24 4.24 -4.37 -5.69
C ASP A 24 3.11 -5.35 -5.36
N VAL A 25 2.15 -5.45 -6.26
CA VAL A 25 1.15 -6.51 -6.27
C VAL A 25 1.63 -7.60 -7.22
N ILE A 26 1.83 -8.81 -6.67
CA ILE A 26 2.40 -9.95 -7.41
C ILE A 26 1.40 -11.10 -7.39
N VAL A 27 1.03 -11.54 -8.60
CA VAL A 27 0.18 -12.71 -8.80
C VAL A 27 1.03 -13.79 -9.47
N PRO A 28 1.33 -14.90 -8.80
CA PRO A 28 2.09 -16.00 -9.40
C PRO A 28 1.47 -16.42 -10.73
N ASP A 29 2.29 -16.68 -11.73
CA ASP A 29 1.93 -17.06 -13.12
C ASP A 29 1.29 -15.94 -13.96
N GLU A 30 0.71 -14.91 -13.32
CA GLU A 30 0.08 -13.78 -14.01
C GLU A 30 0.99 -12.53 -14.05
N GLY A 31 2.09 -12.53 -13.28
CA GLY A 31 3.01 -11.40 -13.13
C GLY A 31 2.53 -10.37 -12.09
N GLY A 32 3.13 -9.20 -12.09
CA GLY A 32 2.85 -8.16 -11.10
C GLY A 32 2.84 -6.76 -11.69
N PHE A 33 2.48 -5.79 -10.86
CA PHE A 33 2.51 -4.38 -11.20
C PHE A 33 2.82 -3.54 -9.96
N PRO A 34 3.48 -2.37 -10.13
CA PRO A 34 3.65 -1.40 -9.07
C PRO A 34 2.31 -0.78 -8.70
N ALA A 35 2.08 -0.61 -7.42
CA ALA A 35 0.84 -0.07 -6.89
C ALA A 35 1.11 0.87 -5.71
N PHE A 36 0.18 1.77 -5.48
CA PHE A 36 0.07 2.51 -4.24
C PHE A 36 -1.28 2.22 -3.58
N GLY A 37 -1.34 2.39 -2.27
CA GLY A 37 -2.52 2.13 -1.48
C GLY A 37 -3.01 3.36 -0.76
N VAL A 38 -4.33 3.54 -0.68
CA VAL A 38 -4.99 4.56 0.12
C VAL A 38 -5.95 3.88 1.09
N GLN A 39 -5.97 4.31 2.35
CA GLN A 39 -6.92 3.75 3.31
C GLN A 39 -8.33 4.24 2.99
N ILE A 40 -9.27 3.31 2.89
CA ILE A 40 -10.66 3.60 2.53
C ILE A 40 -11.68 3.04 3.52
N GLY A 41 -11.27 2.29 4.53
CA GLY A 41 -12.20 1.76 5.52
C GLY A 41 -11.53 1.25 6.78
N GLY A 42 -12.33 1.14 7.83
CA GLY A 42 -11.89 0.78 9.17
C GLY A 42 -11.31 1.97 9.94
N ARG A 43 -10.85 1.70 11.16
CA ARG A 43 -10.27 2.74 12.01
C ARG A 43 -9.11 3.45 11.33
N ALA A 44 -9.14 4.77 11.30
CA ALA A 44 -8.09 5.57 10.69
C ALA A 44 -6.76 5.43 11.43
N PHE A 45 -5.70 5.17 10.68
CA PHE A 45 -4.31 5.23 11.14
C PHE A 45 -3.64 6.48 10.62
N GLY A 46 -2.51 6.85 11.24
CA GLY A 46 -1.68 7.93 10.73
C GLY A 46 -1.21 7.65 9.30
N THR A 47 -0.99 8.69 8.52
CA THR A 47 -0.48 8.60 7.14
C THR A 47 1.03 8.42 7.06
N ALA A 48 1.73 8.37 8.19
CA ALA A 48 3.18 8.19 8.23
C ALA A 48 3.58 6.82 7.63
N PRO A 49 4.53 6.80 6.69
CA PRO A 49 4.98 5.56 6.04
C PRO A 49 5.45 4.49 7.03
N ASP A 50 6.06 4.90 8.15
CA ASP A 50 6.56 3.98 9.17
C ASP A 50 5.46 3.17 9.86
N VAL A 51 4.25 3.72 9.98
CA VAL A 51 3.07 3.01 10.49
C VAL A 51 2.71 1.88 9.52
N TRP A 52 2.57 2.21 8.26
CA TRP A 52 2.11 1.27 7.25
C TRP A 52 3.15 0.20 6.88
N ASN A 53 4.45 0.51 6.95
CA ASN A 53 5.51 -0.48 6.80
C ASN A 53 5.50 -1.55 7.91
N GLN A 54 4.84 -1.28 9.05
CA GLN A 54 4.61 -2.23 10.12
C GLN A 54 3.29 -3.02 9.97
N LEU A 55 2.46 -2.70 8.98
CA LEU A 55 1.19 -3.37 8.72
C LEU A 55 1.17 -4.09 7.38
N LEU A 56 1.84 -3.54 6.37
CA LEU A 56 1.88 -4.07 5.01
C LEU A 56 3.32 -4.30 4.55
N PRO A 57 3.64 -5.48 4.00
CA PRO A 57 4.91 -5.69 3.32
C PRO A 57 4.96 -4.88 2.01
N ARG A 58 6.16 -4.53 1.55
CA ARG A 58 6.33 -3.83 0.26
C ARG A 58 5.92 -4.66 -0.96
N GLY A 59 5.97 -5.98 -0.86
CA GLY A 59 5.48 -6.91 -1.89
C GLY A 59 4.27 -7.66 -1.39
N LEU A 60 3.12 -7.49 -2.06
CA LEU A 60 1.90 -8.23 -1.81
C LEU A 60 1.83 -9.41 -2.77
N THR A 61 2.48 -10.52 -2.41
CA THR A 61 2.45 -11.75 -3.20
C THR A 61 1.22 -12.58 -2.83
N MET A 62 0.36 -12.83 -3.79
CA MET A 62 -0.84 -13.64 -3.61
C MET A 62 -0.49 -15.13 -3.65
N ASP A 63 0.01 -15.67 -2.55
CA ASP A 63 0.49 -17.05 -2.42
C ASP A 63 -0.65 -18.08 -2.46
N GLY A 64 -1.87 -17.65 -2.17
CA GLY A 64 -3.05 -18.51 -2.12
C GLY A 64 -4.28 -17.88 -2.76
N ARG A 65 -5.29 -18.73 -3.00
CA ARG A 65 -6.59 -18.31 -3.54
C ARG A 65 -7.69 -19.06 -2.83
N ILE A 66 -8.69 -18.36 -2.32
CA ILE A 66 -9.85 -18.97 -1.67
C ILE A 66 -11.15 -18.51 -2.34
N PRO A 67 -12.25 -19.31 -2.23
CA PRO A 67 -13.55 -18.90 -2.76
C PRO A 67 -14.03 -17.60 -2.12
N THR A 68 -14.59 -16.69 -2.93
CA THR A 68 -15.10 -15.40 -2.45
C THR A 68 -16.09 -15.56 -1.30
N LYS A 69 -17.03 -16.51 -1.41
CA LYS A 69 -18.02 -16.78 -0.36
C LYS A 69 -17.40 -17.17 0.98
N VAL A 70 -16.31 -17.95 0.96
CA VAL A 70 -15.61 -18.40 2.17
C VAL A 70 -14.93 -17.22 2.86
N ALA A 71 -14.25 -16.38 2.06
CA ALA A 71 -13.62 -15.17 2.57
C ALA A 71 -14.63 -14.17 3.14
N SER A 72 -15.70 -13.88 2.38
CA SER A 72 -16.73 -12.93 2.81
C SER A 72 -17.33 -13.34 4.16
N LYS A 73 -17.70 -14.62 4.32
CA LYS A 73 -18.20 -15.13 5.60
C LYS A 73 -17.21 -14.89 6.75
N TYR A 74 -15.93 -15.21 6.53
CA TYR A 74 -14.90 -15.05 7.54
C TYR A 74 -14.66 -13.56 7.88
N LEU A 75 -14.69 -12.66 6.89
CA LEU A 75 -14.53 -11.23 7.11
C LEU A 75 -15.70 -10.64 7.91
N VAL A 76 -16.93 -11.07 7.62
CA VAL A 76 -18.12 -10.71 8.42
C VAL A 76 -17.96 -11.20 9.87
N GLU A 77 -17.54 -12.44 10.08
CA GLU A 77 -17.27 -12.96 11.44
C GLU A 77 -16.17 -12.14 12.15
N CYS A 78 -15.14 -11.69 11.42
CA CYS A 78 -14.10 -10.83 11.98
C CYS A 78 -14.61 -9.44 12.38
N SER A 79 -15.58 -8.86 11.64
CA SER A 79 -16.17 -7.56 11.99
C SER A 79 -16.88 -7.57 13.34
N PHE A 80 -17.47 -8.70 13.72
CA PHE A 80 -18.12 -8.87 15.02
C PHE A 80 -17.18 -9.33 16.15
N ALA A 81 -15.94 -9.70 15.83
CA ALA A 81 -15.01 -10.20 16.83
C ALA A 81 -14.46 -9.05 17.71
N SER A 82 -14.56 -9.19 19.04
CA SER A 82 -14.00 -8.20 19.96
C SER A 82 -12.47 -8.06 19.90
N SER A 83 -11.78 -9.14 19.47
CA SER A 83 -10.31 -9.20 19.40
C SER A 83 -9.72 -8.82 18.05
N ARG A 84 -10.55 -8.51 17.04
CA ARG A 84 -10.12 -8.22 15.66
C ARG A 84 -10.77 -6.97 15.15
N GLU A 85 -10.11 -6.38 14.14
CA GLU A 85 -10.68 -5.28 13.36
C GLU A 85 -10.24 -5.42 11.91
N LEU A 86 -11.08 -4.91 11.01
CA LEU A 86 -10.78 -4.84 9.59
C LEU A 86 -10.25 -3.45 9.24
N VAL A 87 -9.20 -3.43 8.43
CA VAL A 87 -8.70 -2.20 7.79
C VAL A 87 -8.65 -2.44 6.30
N VAL A 88 -9.18 -1.51 5.54
CA VAL A 88 -9.33 -1.65 4.09
C VAL A 88 -8.51 -0.58 3.38
N VAL A 89 -7.67 -1.04 2.47
CA VAL A 89 -6.82 -0.21 1.62
C VAL A 89 -7.18 -0.47 0.17
N ALA A 90 -7.51 0.57 -0.60
CA ALA A 90 -7.67 0.45 -2.04
C ALA A 90 -6.29 0.49 -2.71
N LEU A 91 -5.97 -0.54 -3.49
CA LEU A 91 -4.74 -0.61 -4.27
C LEU A 91 -5.01 -0.08 -5.68
N GLN A 92 -4.22 0.88 -6.10
CA GLN A 92 -4.28 1.50 -7.41
C GLN A 92 -2.97 1.26 -8.16
N ALA A 93 -3.04 1.15 -9.50
CA ALA A 93 -1.85 1.03 -10.32
C ALA A 93 -0.98 2.29 -10.21
N ASP A 94 0.30 2.13 -9.92
CA ASP A 94 1.25 3.23 -9.99
C ASP A 94 1.64 3.48 -11.46
N LEU A 95 1.33 4.68 -11.95
CA LEU A 95 1.60 5.08 -13.32
C LEU A 95 2.89 5.89 -13.47
N THR A 96 3.58 6.18 -12.37
CA THR A 96 4.68 7.14 -12.34
C THR A 96 6.04 6.55 -12.73
N GLY A 97 6.19 5.25 -12.74
CA GLY A 97 7.44 4.66 -13.20
C GLY A 97 7.73 3.22 -12.76
N PRO A 98 8.87 2.67 -13.20
CA PRO A 98 9.32 1.34 -12.79
C PRO A 98 9.73 1.35 -11.32
N SER A 99 9.34 0.30 -10.59
CA SER A 99 9.86 0.05 -9.25
C SER A 99 11.34 -0.40 -9.34
N GLU A 100 12.19 0.09 -8.45
CA GLU A 100 13.59 -0.33 -8.37
C GLU A 100 13.77 -1.85 -8.17
N GLN A 101 12.78 -2.49 -7.54
CA GLN A 101 12.83 -3.94 -7.26
C GLN A 101 12.55 -4.83 -8.47
N PHE A 102 11.92 -4.29 -9.51
CA PHE A 102 11.52 -5.07 -10.69
C PHE A 102 11.67 -4.25 -11.97
N PRO A 103 12.86 -4.24 -12.58
CA PRO A 103 13.15 -3.44 -13.76
C PRO A 103 12.32 -3.81 -15.01
N TYR A 104 11.66 -4.97 -15.01
CA TYR A 104 10.82 -5.45 -16.12
C TYR A 104 9.32 -5.23 -15.89
N LYS A 105 8.92 -4.38 -14.92
CA LYS A 105 7.50 -4.14 -14.65
C LYS A 105 6.85 -3.28 -15.71
N PRO A 106 5.56 -3.52 -15.96
CA PRO A 106 4.76 -2.64 -16.81
C PRO A 106 4.71 -1.24 -16.18
N THR A 107 4.76 -0.22 -17.01
CA THR A 107 4.67 1.19 -16.63
C THR A 107 3.51 1.87 -17.34
N GLY A 108 2.98 2.92 -16.74
CA GLY A 108 1.91 3.73 -17.35
C GLY A 108 0.68 2.90 -17.76
N PRO A 109 0.23 3.01 -19.02
CA PRO A 109 -0.97 2.32 -19.50
C PRO A 109 -0.92 0.80 -19.31
N SER A 110 0.26 0.18 -19.45
CA SER A 110 0.46 -1.26 -19.24
C SER A 110 0.23 -1.66 -17.79
N CYS A 111 0.59 -0.79 -16.83
CA CYS A 111 0.33 -1.00 -15.41
C CYS A 111 -1.18 -1.02 -15.12
N ARG A 112 -1.93 -0.06 -15.68
CA ARG A 112 -3.39 -0.02 -15.56
C ARG A 112 -4.06 -1.25 -16.19
N ALA A 113 -3.60 -1.65 -17.37
CA ALA A 113 -4.11 -2.86 -18.04
C ALA A 113 -3.84 -4.11 -17.19
N LYS A 114 -2.68 -4.18 -16.52
CA LYS A 114 -2.35 -5.29 -15.63
C LYS A 114 -3.23 -5.31 -14.37
N HIS A 115 -3.49 -4.15 -13.77
CA HIS A 115 -4.43 -4.03 -12.66
C HIS A 115 -5.82 -4.56 -13.07
N ALA A 116 -6.38 -4.06 -14.19
CA ALA A 116 -7.67 -4.51 -14.70
C ALA A 116 -7.69 -6.02 -15.00
N HIS A 117 -6.60 -6.55 -15.58
CA HIS A 117 -6.44 -7.99 -15.82
C HIS A 117 -6.51 -8.80 -14.52
N VAL A 118 -5.83 -8.35 -13.47
CA VAL A 118 -5.84 -9.02 -12.15
C VAL A 118 -7.24 -9.00 -11.54
N VAL A 119 -7.95 -7.87 -11.60
CA VAL A 119 -9.36 -7.81 -11.15
C VAL A 119 -10.19 -8.84 -11.89
N ASP A 120 -10.16 -8.85 -13.21
CA ASP A 120 -10.91 -9.79 -14.05
C ASP A 120 -10.54 -11.25 -13.79
N PHE A 121 -9.24 -11.52 -13.60
CA PHE A 121 -8.74 -12.86 -13.33
C PHE A 121 -9.38 -13.47 -12.08
N TYR A 122 -9.49 -12.69 -11.00
CA TYR A 122 -10.08 -13.14 -9.74
C TYR A 122 -11.61 -13.19 -9.79
N VAL A 123 -12.26 -12.19 -10.39
CA VAL A 123 -13.73 -12.15 -10.56
C VAL A 123 -14.22 -13.35 -11.38
N LYS A 124 -13.61 -13.61 -12.54
CA LYS A 124 -14.01 -14.74 -13.42
C LYS A 124 -13.89 -16.12 -12.75
N ARG A 125 -13.04 -16.24 -11.75
CA ARG A 125 -12.81 -17.49 -11.01
C ARG A 125 -13.58 -17.58 -9.70
N ASP A 126 -14.32 -16.55 -9.32
CA ASP A 126 -14.95 -16.43 -8.01
C ASP A 126 -13.97 -16.73 -6.87
N ARG A 127 -12.80 -16.05 -6.93
CA ARG A 127 -11.72 -16.21 -5.98
C ARG A 127 -11.24 -14.86 -5.48
N ILE A 128 -10.56 -14.88 -4.34
CA ILE A 128 -9.77 -13.78 -3.81
C ILE A 128 -8.34 -14.22 -3.60
N GLY A 129 -7.41 -13.27 -3.62
CA GLY A 129 -6.01 -13.52 -3.29
C GLY A 129 -5.78 -13.56 -1.79
N VAL A 130 -4.89 -14.44 -1.35
CA VAL A 130 -4.40 -14.50 0.02
C VAL A 130 -2.93 -14.15 0.03
N VAL A 131 -2.56 -13.18 0.87
CA VAL A 131 -1.17 -12.79 1.08
C VAL A 131 -0.76 -13.24 2.48
N ASN A 132 0.31 -14.01 2.57
CA ASN A 132 0.85 -14.43 3.86
C ASN A 132 1.63 -13.29 4.51
N PRO A 133 1.23 -12.78 5.67
CA PRO A 133 2.01 -11.79 6.39
C PRO A 133 3.38 -12.36 6.75
N PRO A 134 4.47 -11.59 6.56
CA PRO A 134 5.78 -11.98 7.08
C PRO A 134 5.75 -12.24 8.59
N GLU A 135 6.62 -13.12 9.10
CA GLU A 135 6.62 -13.55 10.50
C GLU A 135 6.62 -12.39 11.51
N GLN A 136 7.35 -11.30 11.19
CA GLN A 136 7.39 -10.13 12.06
C GLN A 136 6.04 -9.40 12.16
N LEU A 137 5.18 -9.50 11.14
CA LEU A 137 3.86 -8.87 11.11
C LEU A 137 2.76 -9.75 11.71
N LYS A 138 2.93 -11.07 11.79
CA LYS A 138 1.91 -12.01 12.25
C LYS A 138 1.38 -11.75 13.67
N LYS A 139 2.15 -11.04 14.50
CA LYS A 139 1.71 -10.63 15.85
C LYS A 139 0.62 -9.54 15.78
N VAL A 140 0.61 -8.75 14.73
CA VAL A 140 -0.29 -7.60 14.54
C VAL A 140 -1.33 -7.90 13.46
N VAL A 141 -0.86 -8.34 12.29
CA VAL A 141 -1.70 -8.64 11.13
C VAL A 141 -1.87 -10.14 11.04
N LYS A 142 -3.09 -10.62 11.23
CA LYS A 142 -3.40 -12.03 11.20
C LYS A 142 -3.46 -12.58 9.77
N ASP A 143 -4.23 -11.90 8.92
CA ASP A 143 -4.46 -12.29 7.53
C ASP A 143 -4.52 -11.05 6.65
N ILE A 144 -4.16 -11.19 5.38
CA ILE A 144 -4.28 -10.17 4.34
C ILE A 144 -5.00 -10.79 3.14
N TYR A 145 -6.09 -10.19 2.72
CA TYR A 145 -6.85 -10.60 1.54
C TYR A 145 -6.82 -9.52 0.46
N ILE A 146 -6.67 -9.93 -0.79
CA ILE A 146 -6.79 -9.05 -1.96
C ILE A 146 -8.07 -9.41 -2.69
N ILE A 147 -9.03 -8.50 -2.67
CA ILE A 147 -10.41 -8.73 -3.08
C ILE A 147 -10.76 -7.83 -4.26
N PRO A 148 -11.12 -8.38 -5.42
CA PRO A 148 -11.56 -7.58 -6.55
C PRO A 148 -12.98 -7.04 -6.28
N LEU A 149 -13.21 -5.77 -6.60
CA LEU A 149 -14.51 -5.15 -6.56
C LEU A 149 -14.76 -4.41 -7.87
N LYS A 150 -15.69 -4.92 -8.68
CA LYS A 150 -16.09 -4.30 -9.95
C LYS A 150 -16.92 -3.05 -9.70
N THR A 151 -16.89 -2.11 -10.63
CA THR A 151 -17.68 -0.87 -10.58
C THR A 151 -19.18 -1.12 -10.47
N ASP A 152 -19.68 -2.19 -11.08
CA ASP A 152 -21.10 -2.61 -11.12
C ASP A 152 -21.48 -3.60 -10.01
N ALA A 153 -20.52 -4.05 -9.19
CA ALA A 153 -20.79 -4.97 -8.08
C ALA A 153 -21.32 -4.21 -6.85
N PRO A 154 -22.26 -4.78 -6.07
CA PRO A 154 -22.67 -4.22 -4.80
C PRO A 154 -21.52 -4.18 -3.80
N LEU A 155 -21.63 -3.34 -2.78
CA LEU A 155 -20.68 -3.34 -1.68
C LEU A 155 -20.73 -4.71 -0.97
N PRO A 156 -19.57 -5.28 -0.62
CA PRO A 156 -19.53 -6.46 0.23
C PRO A 156 -20.02 -6.14 1.65
N GLU A 157 -20.80 -7.04 2.25
CA GLU A 157 -21.37 -6.89 3.60
C GLU A 157 -20.33 -6.47 4.65
N TYR A 158 -19.11 -7.03 4.61
CA TYR A 158 -18.04 -6.67 5.54
C TYR A 158 -17.54 -5.23 5.39
N ILE A 159 -17.78 -4.56 4.25
CA ILE A 159 -17.52 -3.12 4.06
C ILE A 159 -18.65 -2.30 4.69
N GLU A 160 -19.91 -2.69 4.45
CA GLU A 160 -21.08 -2.03 5.04
C GLU A 160 -21.10 -2.09 6.57
N LEU A 161 -20.46 -3.12 7.14
CA LEU A 161 -20.32 -3.31 8.60
C LEU A 161 -19.19 -2.48 9.23
N LEU A 162 -18.39 -1.77 8.44
CA LEU A 162 -17.38 -0.86 8.99
C LEU A 162 -18.03 0.41 9.52
N ASP A 163 -17.58 0.89 10.68
CA ASP A 163 -18.05 2.14 11.28
C ASP A 163 -17.84 3.33 10.34
N GLU A 164 -16.72 3.32 9.60
CA GLU A 164 -16.38 4.33 8.61
C GLU A 164 -15.77 3.67 7.37
N HIS A 165 -16.24 4.06 6.20
CA HIS A 165 -15.62 3.70 4.93
C HIS A 165 -15.82 4.79 3.86
N ASN A 166 -14.89 4.87 2.92
CA ASN A 166 -14.92 5.75 1.76
C ASN A 166 -14.95 4.92 0.46
N VAL A 167 -15.83 3.92 0.41
CA VAL A 167 -16.08 3.11 -0.78
C VAL A 167 -17.40 3.55 -1.39
N ALA A 168 -17.32 4.05 -2.61
CA ALA A 168 -18.51 4.49 -3.34
C ALA A 168 -19.46 3.34 -3.66
N GLU A 169 -20.75 3.62 -3.67
CA GLU A 169 -21.80 2.66 -4.02
C GLU A 169 -21.71 2.18 -5.47
N THR A 170 -22.50 1.17 -5.78
CA THR A 170 -22.61 0.64 -7.15
C THR A 170 -23.03 1.74 -8.12
N GLY A 171 -22.28 1.88 -9.22
CA GLY A 171 -22.55 2.88 -10.25
C GLY A 171 -21.93 4.25 -9.99
N GLU A 172 -21.42 4.52 -8.79
CA GLU A 172 -20.69 5.74 -8.46
C GLU A 172 -19.15 5.55 -8.52
N ARG A 173 -18.68 4.32 -8.59
CA ARG A 173 -17.24 4.01 -8.71
C ARG A 173 -16.74 4.30 -10.12
N GLU A 174 -15.70 5.09 -10.22
CA GLU A 174 -15.07 5.45 -11.49
C GLU A 174 -14.27 4.31 -12.12
N GLN A 175 -13.79 3.37 -11.30
CA GLN A 175 -12.96 2.25 -11.73
C GLN A 175 -13.13 1.03 -10.84
N ASP A 176 -12.76 -0.13 -11.38
CA ASP A 176 -12.65 -1.36 -10.61
C ASP A 176 -11.58 -1.22 -9.54
N LEU A 177 -11.78 -1.84 -8.37
CA LEU A 177 -10.86 -1.75 -7.24
C LEU A 177 -10.24 -3.11 -6.92
N LEU A 178 -9.03 -3.08 -6.39
CA LEU A 178 -8.45 -4.17 -5.62
C LEU A 178 -8.41 -3.72 -4.15
N LEU A 179 -9.20 -4.38 -3.33
CA LEU A 179 -9.27 -4.09 -1.89
C LEU A 179 -8.28 -4.98 -1.15
N CYS A 180 -7.28 -4.38 -0.51
CA CYS A 180 -6.42 -5.06 0.44
C CYS A 180 -7.07 -4.96 1.82
N VAL A 181 -7.63 -6.09 2.29
CA VAL A 181 -8.29 -6.18 3.58
C VAL A 181 -7.35 -6.83 4.58
N LEU A 182 -6.95 -6.06 5.60
CA LEU A 182 -6.11 -6.52 6.70
C LEU A 182 -7.01 -6.91 7.88
N ILE A 183 -6.76 -8.08 8.45
CA ILE A 183 -7.33 -8.47 9.73
C ILE A 183 -6.29 -8.19 10.81
N ILE A 184 -6.55 -7.16 11.60
CA ILE A 184 -5.63 -6.70 12.65
C ILE A 184 -6.07 -7.25 13.99
N GLN A 185 -5.13 -7.67 14.81
CA GLN A 185 -5.37 -8.10 16.17
C GLN A 185 -5.42 -6.89 17.10
N LYS A 186 -6.60 -6.61 17.67
CA LYS A 186 -6.78 -5.52 18.64
C LYS A 186 -5.86 -5.71 19.84
N GLY A 187 -5.25 -4.63 20.31
CA GLY A 187 -4.31 -4.66 21.42
C GLY A 187 -2.86 -5.05 21.07
N ALA A 188 -2.62 -5.55 19.86
CA ALA A 188 -1.26 -5.82 19.38
C ALA A 188 -0.58 -4.60 18.73
N LEU A 189 -1.37 -3.55 18.43
CA LEU A 189 -0.86 -2.32 17.82
C LEU A 189 -0.15 -1.46 18.87
N PRO A 190 1.06 -0.96 18.57
CA PRO A 190 1.71 0.05 19.39
C PRO A 190 0.83 1.30 19.55
N THR A 191 0.84 1.93 20.70
CA THR A 191 0.07 3.16 20.98
C THR A 191 0.45 4.32 20.05
N THR A 192 1.66 4.32 19.49
CA THR A 192 2.15 5.30 18.51
C THR A 192 1.35 5.34 17.21
N PHE A 193 0.61 4.27 16.87
CA PHE A 193 -0.27 4.22 15.71
C PHE A 193 -1.48 5.15 15.81
N PHE A 194 -1.84 5.57 17.03
CA PHE A 194 -3.05 6.34 17.32
C PHE A 194 -2.79 7.82 17.61
N THR A 195 -1.57 8.28 17.45
CA THR A 195 -1.25 9.69 17.71
C THR A 195 -1.71 10.54 16.53
N THR A 196 -3.00 10.81 16.44
CA THR A 196 -3.52 12.00 15.78
C THR A 196 -3.28 13.20 16.69
N GLY A 197 -2.01 13.55 16.90
CA GLY A 197 -1.68 14.87 17.41
C GLY A 197 -2.02 15.90 16.33
N PRO A 198 -2.49 17.10 16.71
CA PRO A 198 -2.59 18.19 15.74
C PRO A 198 -1.23 18.35 15.04
N PRO A 199 -1.21 18.75 13.75
CA PRO A 199 0.05 18.92 13.05
C PRO A 199 0.95 19.81 13.91
N ILE A 200 2.13 19.28 14.26
CA ILE A 200 3.14 20.04 15.00
C ILE A 200 3.41 21.28 14.15
N SER A 201 2.93 22.44 14.62
CA SER A 201 3.24 23.72 13.98
C SER A 201 4.74 23.77 13.76
N ALA A 202 5.14 23.98 12.51
CA ALA A 202 6.53 24.11 12.14
C ALA A 202 7.22 25.06 13.16
N PRO A 203 8.40 24.71 13.67
CA PRO A 203 9.12 25.60 14.58
C PRO A 203 9.27 26.96 13.91
N ALA A 204 8.86 28.01 14.61
CA ALA A 204 9.00 29.38 14.15
C ALA A 204 10.45 29.61 13.71
N PRO A 205 10.70 30.31 12.58
CA PRO A 205 12.05 30.58 12.13
C PRO A 205 12.80 31.30 13.23
N THR A 206 13.87 30.69 13.70
CA THR A 206 14.80 31.29 14.68
C THR A 206 15.32 32.59 14.10
N PRO A 207 15.26 33.73 14.83
CA PRO A 207 15.79 34.97 14.33
C PRO A 207 17.29 34.83 14.06
N THR A 208 17.68 35.04 12.82
CA THR A 208 19.06 35.02 12.35
C THR A 208 19.78 36.21 12.96
N LEU A 209 20.69 35.98 13.89
CA LEU A 209 21.62 36.98 14.36
C LEU A 209 22.59 37.36 13.21
N PRO A 210 22.98 38.64 13.06
CA PRO A 210 23.87 39.07 12.00
C PRO A 210 25.26 38.45 12.18
N LEU A 211 25.75 37.78 11.14
CA LEU A 211 27.11 37.24 11.06
C LEU A 211 28.11 38.38 11.04
N SER A 212 28.91 38.45 12.07
CA SER A 212 30.12 39.28 12.08
C SER A 212 31.15 38.70 11.12
N THR A 213 31.54 39.48 10.15
CA THR A 213 32.62 39.21 9.19
C THR A 213 33.95 39.05 9.90
N THR A 214 34.48 37.84 9.98
CA THR A 214 35.87 37.58 10.30
C THR A 214 36.55 36.92 9.10
N SER A 215 37.46 37.67 8.48
CA SER A 215 38.32 37.26 7.38
C SER A 215 39.31 36.19 7.83
N PHE A 216 39.36 35.06 7.08
CA PHE A 216 40.42 34.05 7.20
C PHE A 216 41.36 34.10 5.99
N PRO A 217 42.69 33.94 6.21
CA PRO A 217 43.65 33.94 5.12
C PRO A 217 43.72 32.63 4.37
N SER A 218 44.04 32.73 3.09
CA SER A 218 44.34 31.64 2.16
C SER A 218 45.51 30.77 2.62
N ALA A 219 45.37 29.43 2.51
CA ALA A 219 46.50 28.53 2.51
C ALA A 219 46.32 27.46 1.43
N SER A 220 47.24 27.47 0.57
CA SER A 220 47.74 26.64 -0.52
C SER A 220 47.59 25.11 -0.44
N SER A 221 47.23 24.54 -1.60
CA SER A 221 47.78 23.37 -2.32
C SER A 221 48.26 22.13 -1.58
N SER A 222 47.67 20.98 -1.94
CA SER A 222 48.39 19.71 -2.00
C SER A 222 47.76 18.77 -3.04
N PRO A 223 48.59 17.97 -3.72
CA PRO A 223 48.19 17.17 -4.89
C PRO A 223 47.75 15.75 -4.53
N TRP A 224 46.86 15.20 -5.30
CA TRP A 224 46.37 13.82 -5.20
C TRP A 224 47.39 12.80 -5.72
N PRO A 225 47.54 11.65 -5.11
CA PRO A 225 48.28 10.53 -5.68
C PRO A 225 47.41 9.68 -6.60
N THR A 226 47.91 9.41 -7.76
CA THR A 226 47.46 8.46 -8.76
C THR A 226 47.52 7.04 -8.21
N SER A 227 46.43 6.28 -8.23
CA SER A 227 46.40 4.87 -7.89
C SER A 227 46.18 3.99 -9.11
N SER A 228 47.08 3.01 -9.17
CA SER A 228 47.31 1.99 -10.15
C SER A 228 46.07 1.14 -10.53
N GLN A 229 45.97 0.84 -11.81
CA GLN A 229 45.14 -0.22 -12.39
C GLN A 229 45.60 -1.62 -11.88
N ALA A 230 44.65 -2.45 -11.50
CA ALA A 230 44.81 -3.89 -11.32
C ALA A 230 44.32 -4.65 -12.58
N PRO A 231 44.98 -5.75 -12.98
CA PRO A 231 44.70 -6.46 -14.23
C PRO A 231 43.48 -7.38 -14.11
N LEU A 232 42.74 -7.49 -15.26
CA LEU A 232 41.63 -8.40 -15.50
C LEU A 232 42.06 -9.88 -15.47
N PRO A 233 41.25 -10.80 -14.94
CA PRO A 233 41.49 -12.22 -15.08
C PRO A 233 41.02 -12.73 -16.44
N THR A 234 41.91 -13.51 -17.06
CA THR A 234 41.77 -14.20 -18.35
C THR A 234 40.73 -15.32 -18.24
N SER A 235 39.83 -15.38 -19.19
CA SER A 235 38.87 -16.46 -19.39
C SER A 235 39.52 -17.74 -19.86
N ALA A 236 39.22 -18.89 -19.20
CA ALA A 236 39.55 -20.24 -19.64
C ALA A 236 38.44 -20.80 -20.57
N PRO A 237 38.81 -21.67 -21.55
CA PRO A 237 37.83 -22.19 -22.52
C PRO A 237 37.09 -23.41 -22.00
N PHE A 238 35.80 -23.46 -22.34
CA PHE A 238 34.92 -24.61 -22.16
C PHE A 238 35.26 -25.71 -23.16
N ALA A 239 35.45 -26.95 -22.68
CA ALA A 239 35.51 -28.16 -23.48
C ALA A 239 34.13 -28.86 -23.51
N PRO A 240 33.73 -29.49 -24.64
CA PRO A 240 32.43 -30.19 -24.75
C PRO A 240 32.55 -31.66 -24.33
N HIS A 241 31.52 -32.14 -23.64
CA HIS A 241 31.08 -33.54 -23.62
C HIS A 241 29.56 -33.61 -23.60
#